data_c56fa78e32f34a06b644c7f49ac9adca
#
_entry.id   c56fa78e32f34a06b644c7f49ac9adca
#
_cell.length_a   1.000
_cell.length_b   1.000
_cell.length_c   1.000
_cell.angle_alpha   90.00
_cell.angle_beta   90.00
_cell.angle_gamma   90.00
#
_symmetry.space_group_name_H-M   'P 1'
#
loop_
_entity.id
_entity.type
_entity.pdbx_description
1 polymer ?
#
loop_
_entity_poly.entity_id
_entity_poly.type
_entity_poly.pdbx_seq_one_letter_code
_entity_poly.pdbx_strand_id
1 'polypeptide(L)'
;MYSSNIKTIRACNGMLFVFYYSQGSIFFVKIHKGSSSASVKIADNASPMFSVWCTDNGIYIMFNGDQGTVLCFYNYSRWVSRIIAKDLGESCSRISFFTDGESVHLLYSIKNINSNTESLFIRSMKKDKWEQPKKVSDIMPFPNTPYFIGRENNDKIKIYYRISDKTIKYRSLNLCDGNMTEAENLLATSMPCYDISILTKNDESHILYLAQGMYSSQLIYKGIKSGRQIKARVIWEGQLSGSCLLFCNNGRLYALMYLSLIHI
;
A
#
# COMPACT_ATOMS: atom_id res chain seq x y z
N MET A 1 -6.81 -15.49 -10.35
CA MET A 1 -6.00 -14.87 -9.26
C MET A 1 -6.58 -13.49 -9.00
N TYR A 2 -7.41 -13.35 -7.96
CA TYR A 2 -8.12 -12.11 -7.68
C TYR A 2 -7.22 -11.24 -6.80
N SER A 3 -6.55 -10.24 -7.38
CA SER A 3 -6.12 -9.10 -6.56
C SER A 3 -7.40 -8.51 -5.98
N SER A 4 -7.49 -8.38 -4.67
CA SER A 4 -8.69 -7.82 -4.05
C SER A 4 -8.87 -6.39 -4.51
N ASN A 5 -9.76 -6.16 -5.47
CA ASN A 5 -10.22 -4.84 -5.91
C ASN A 5 -11.02 -4.16 -4.79
N ILE A 6 -10.68 -4.48 -3.55
CA ILE A 6 -11.31 -3.99 -2.34
C ILE A 6 -10.24 -3.32 -1.48
N LYS A 7 -10.51 -2.09 -1.06
CA LYS A 7 -9.69 -1.34 -0.10
C LYS A 7 -10.55 -0.92 1.06
N THR A 8 -10.00 -1.00 2.26
CA THR A 8 -10.72 -0.65 3.48
C THR A 8 -9.95 0.40 4.26
N ILE A 9 -10.65 1.44 4.69
CA ILE A 9 -10.08 2.52 5.51
C ILE A 9 -10.99 2.77 6.71
N ARG A 10 -10.38 2.96 7.86
CA ARG A 10 -11.04 3.49 9.05
C ARG A 10 -10.71 4.97 9.19
N ALA A 11 -11.73 5.82 9.12
CA ALA A 11 -11.58 7.26 9.31
C ALA A 11 -11.39 7.61 10.80
N CYS A 12 -10.92 8.82 11.08
CA CYS A 12 -10.64 9.31 12.44
C CYS A 12 -11.88 9.31 13.34
N ASN A 13 -13.07 9.49 12.77
CA ASN A 13 -14.36 9.40 13.47
C ASN A 13 -14.82 7.95 13.76
N GLY A 14 -13.97 6.96 13.49
CA GLY A 14 -14.26 5.54 13.72
C GLY A 14 -15.13 4.86 12.64
N MET A 15 -15.59 5.60 11.64
CA MET A 15 -16.35 5.08 10.51
C MET A 15 -15.45 4.26 9.60
N LEU A 16 -15.92 3.09 9.18
CA LEU A 16 -15.23 2.24 8.22
C LEU A 16 -15.77 2.52 6.82
N PHE A 17 -14.86 2.71 5.88
CA PHE A 17 -15.17 2.84 4.46
C PHE A 17 -14.59 1.63 3.72
N VAL A 18 -15.43 0.99 2.91
CA VAL A 18 -15.05 -0.11 2.03
C VAL A 18 -15.19 0.37 0.60
N PHE A 19 -14.10 0.37 -0.14
CA PHE A 19 -14.03 0.74 -1.55
C PHE A 19 -13.86 -0.52 -2.38
N TYR A 20 -14.56 -0.61 -3.48
CA TYR A 20 -14.45 -1.74 -4.38
C TYR A 20 -14.66 -1.33 -5.84
N TYR A 21 -14.03 -2.10 -6.71
CA TYR A 21 -14.16 -1.96 -8.15
C TYR A 21 -15.13 -3.01 -8.69
N SER A 22 -16.03 -2.58 -9.55
CA SER A 22 -16.96 -3.46 -10.26
C SER A 22 -17.31 -2.86 -11.63
N GLN A 23 -17.20 -3.65 -12.68
CA GLN A 23 -17.66 -3.31 -14.03
C GLN A 23 -17.21 -1.92 -14.53
N GLY A 24 -15.92 -1.61 -14.42
CA GLY A 24 -15.39 -0.32 -14.88
C GLY A 24 -15.61 0.85 -13.93
N SER A 25 -16.20 0.63 -12.76
CA SER A 25 -16.56 1.70 -11.83
C SER A 25 -16.00 1.44 -10.44
N ILE A 26 -15.74 2.52 -9.70
CA ILE A 26 -15.34 2.46 -8.29
C ILE A 26 -16.54 2.87 -7.43
N PHE A 27 -16.80 2.08 -6.42
CA PHE A 27 -17.87 2.26 -5.45
C PHE A 27 -17.33 2.34 -4.03
N PHE A 28 -18.13 2.87 -3.11
CA PHE A 28 -17.86 2.76 -1.69
C PHE A 28 -19.14 2.50 -0.88
N VAL A 29 -18.91 1.90 0.29
CA VAL A 29 -19.91 1.67 1.33
C VAL A 29 -19.37 2.21 2.65
N LYS A 30 -20.21 2.87 3.43
CA LYS A 30 -19.90 3.29 4.81
C LYS A 30 -20.43 2.24 5.76
N ILE A 31 -19.62 1.86 6.74
CA ILE A 31 -20.04 0.97 7.81
C ILE A 31 -19.86 1.68 9.15
N HIS A 32 -20.93 1.79 9.91
CA HIS A 32 -20.92 2.40 11.23
C HIS A 32 -21.73 1.56 12.21
N LYS A 33 -21.13 1.18 13.32
CA LYS A 33 -21.78 0.36 14.38
C LYS A 33 -22.53 -0.86 13.87
N GLY A 34 -21.93 -1.57 12.89
CA GLY A 34 -22.49 -2.78 12.30
C GLY A 34 -23.55 -2.56 11.21
N SER A 35 -23.96 -1.31 10.95
CA SER A 35 -24.86 -0.97 9.84
C SER A 35 -24.09 -0.49 8.63
N SER A 36 -24.49 -0.91 7.43
CA SER A 36 -23.90 -0.45 6.17
C SER A 36 -24.83 0.53 5.44
N SER A 37 -24.25 1.55 4.80
CA SER A 37 -25.00 2.38 3.86
C SER A 37 -25.30 1.63 2.56
N ALA A 38 -26.17 2.20 1.72
CA ALA A 38 -26.22 1.81 0.32
C ALA A 38 -24.86 2.07 -0.35
N SER A 39 -24.55 1.28 -1.37
CA SER A 39 -23.38 1.50 -2.22
C SER A 39 -23.52 2.78 -3.02
N VAL A 40 -22.47 3.59 -3.04
CA VAL A 40 -22.41 4.85 -3.78
C VAL A 40 -21.29 4.76 -4.80
N LYS A 41 -21.61 5.06 -6.06
CA LYS A 41 -20.64 5.13 -7.15
C LYS A 41 -19.84 6.43 -7.04
N ILE A 42 -18.50 6.31 -7.18
CA ILE A 42 -17.54 7.43 -7.13
C ILE A 42 -17.13 7.84 -8.53
N ALA A 43 -16.81 6.84 -9.37
CA ALA A 43 -16.27 7.08 -10.70
C ALA A 43 -16.65 5.98 -11.67
N ASP A 44 -16.80 6.35 -12.95
CA ASP A 44 -16.90 5.47 -14.10
C ASP A 44 -15.57 5.40 -14.85
N ASN A 45 -15.42 4.43 -15.75
CA ASN A 45 -14.25 4.24 -16.61
C ASN A 45 -12.93 4.23 -15.83
N ALA A 46 -12.96 3.62 -14.65
CA ALA A 46 -11.82 3.52 -13.78
C ALA A 46 -11.04 2.23 -14.03
N SER A 47 -9.73 2.28 -13.85
CA SER A 47 -8.90 1.09 -13.75
C SER A 47 -9.23 0.29 -12.48
N PRO A 48 -9.15 -1.06 -12.52
CA PRO A 48 -9.30 -1.88 -11.32
C PRO A 48 -8.21 -1.63 -10.27
N MET A 49 -7.10 -1.01 -10.67
CA MET A 49 -6.04 -0.63 -9.75
C MET A 49 -6.26 0.79 -9.26
N PHE A 50 -6.70 0.90 -8.03
CA PHE A 50 -6.88 2.19 -7.35
C PHE A 50 -6.20 2.17 -5.98
N SER A 51 -5.87 3.35 -5.48
CA SER A 51 -5.27 3.56 -4.17
C SER A 51 -6.15 4.49 -3.34
N VAL A 52 -6.14 4.29 -2.03
CA VAL A 52 -6.94 5.09 -1.09
C VAL A 52 -6.05 5.60 0.03
N TRP A 53 -6.24 6.86 0.42
CA TRP A 53 -5.51 7.49 1.50
C TRP A 53 -6.47 8.31 2.37
N CYS A 54 -6.30 8.23 3.69
CA CYS A 54 -7.12 8.96 4.65
C CYS A 54 -6.27 9.98 5.41
N THR A 55 -6.82 11.17 5.54
CA THR A 55 -6.32 12.25 6.41
C THR A 55 -7.42 12.67 7.38
N ASP A 56 -7.10 13.54 8.31
CA ASP A 56 -8.09 14.10 9.23
C ASP A 56 -9.18 14.89 8.49
N ASN A 57 -8.84 15.48 7.34
CA ASN A 57 -9.72 16.33 6.55
C ASN A 57 -10.60 15.55 5.55
N GLY A 58 -10.33 14.26 5.33
CA GLY A 58 -11.12 13.47 4.38
C GLY A 58 -10.38 12.28 3.79
N ILE A 59 -11.00 11.70 2.77
CA ILE A 59 -10.52 10.50 2.09
C ILE A 59 -10.18 10.85 0.64
N TYR A 60 -9.04 10.39 0.21
CA TYR A 60 -8.56 10.53 -1.16
C TYR A 60 -8.56 9.18 -1.85
N ILE A 61 -8.96 9.16 -3.12
CA ILE A 61 -8.85 7.99 -4.00
C ILE A 61 -8.14 8.41 -5.27
N MET A 62 -7.20 7.57 -5.71
CA MET A 62 -6.48 7.75 -6.95
C MET A 62 -6.62 6.51 -7.83
N PHE A 63 -6.90 6.72 -9.11
CA PHE A 63 -7.02 5.67 -10.11
C PHE A 63 -6.65 6.19 -11.50
N ASN A 64 -6.39 5.29 -12.44
CA ASN A 64 -6.29 5.64 -13.84
C ASN A 64 -7.68 5.55 -14.49
N GLY A 65 -8.09 6.62 -15.15
CA GLY A 65 -9.26 6.71 -16.01
C GLY A 65 -8.86 6.95 -17.45
N ASP A 66 -9.84 7.03 -18.36
CA ASP A 66 -9.60 7.20 -19.80
C ASP A 66 -8.82 8.47 -20.15
N GLN A 67 -8.93 9.51 -19.34
CA GLN A 67 -8.31 10.81 -19.59
C GLN A 67 -7.00 11.02 -18.81
N GLY A 68 -6.53 10.01 -18.09
CA GLY A 68 -5.33 10.06 -17.25
C GLY A 68 -5.58 9.68 -15.79
N THR A 69 -4.63 10.01 -14.93
CA THR A 69 -4.72 9.73 -13.50
C THR A 69 -5.64 10.72 -12.81
N VAL A 70 -6.67 10.20 -12.17
CA VAL A 70 -7.70 10.98 -11.47
C VAL A 70 -7.48 10.89 -9.96
N LEU A 71 -7.56 12.03 -9.28
CA LEU A 71 -7.61 12.15 -7.83
C LEU A 71 -9.00 12.61 -7.42
N CYS A 72 -9.69 11.80 -6.62
CA CYS A 72 -10.96 12.16 -6.00
C CYS A 72 -10.73 12.44 -4.51
N PHE A 73 -11.38 13.47 -4.00
CA PHE A 73 -11.39 13.84 -2.60
C PHE A 73 -12.81 13.84 -2.03
N TYR A 74 -13.01 13.17 -0.90
CA TYR A 74 -14.25 13.14 -0.15
C TYR A 74 -14.06 13.87 1.19
N ASN A 75 -14.76 14.99 1.36
CA ASN A 75 -14.73 15.80 2.58
C ASN A 75 -15.83 15.39 3.58
N TYR A 76 -16.21 14.12 3.61
CA TYR A 76 -17.31 13.53 4.39
C TYR A 76 -18.73 13.98 4.00
N SER A 77 -18.87 14.91 3.05
CA SER A 77 -20.18 15.35 2.52
C SER A 77 -20.30 15.08 1.02
N ARG A 78 -19.30 15.45 0.23
CA ARG A 78 -19.30 15.30 -1.23
C ARG A 78 -17.96 14.86 -1.78
N TRP A 79 -18.00 14.24 -2.95
CA TRP A 79 -16.84 13.94 -3.77
C TRP A 79 -16.49 15.10 -4.69
N VAL A 80 -15.21 15.38 -4.82
CA VAL A 80 -14.65 16.29 -5.83
C VAL A 80 -13.54 15.53 -6.54
N SER A 81 -13.51 15.58 -7.88
CA SER A 81 -12.50 14.90 -8.69
C SER A 81 -11.74 15.88 -9.56
N ARG A 82 -10.47 15.58 -9.82
CA ARG A 82 -9.62 16.27 -10.78
C ARG A 82 -8.66 15.33 -11.47
N ILE A 83 -8.35 15.59 -12.72
CA ILE A 83 -7.26 14.91 -13.44
C ILE A 83 -5.95 15.54 -12.97
N ILE A 84 -5.03 14.74 -12.45
CA ILE A 84 -3.76 15.21 -11.91
C ILE A 84 -2.57 14.90 -12.81
N ALA A 85 -2.66 13.88 -13.66
CA ALA A 85 -1.64 13.54 -14.63
C ALA A 85 -2.26 12.92 -15.88
N LYS A 86 -1.82 13.36 -17.06
CA LYS A 86 -2.23 12.80 -18.36
C LYS A 86 -1.21 11.82 -18.92
N ASP A 87 0.01 11.85 -18.37
CA ASP A 87 1.22 11.23 -18.91
C ASP A 87 1.66 9.94 -18.20
N LEU A 88 0.96 9.53 -17.13
CA LEU A 88 1.29 8.28 -16.42
C LEU A 88 0.84 7.00 -17.16
N GLY A 89 0.10 7.14 -18.22
CA GLY A 89 -0.25 6.21 -19.28
C GLY A 89 -0.26 4.70 -18.95
N GLU A 90 -0.36 3.92 -19.99
CA GLU A 90 -0.43 2.46 -19.96
C GLU A 90 0.83 1.74 -19.45
N SER A 91 1.97 2.44 -19.40
CA SER A 91 3.23 1.88 -18.89
C SER A 91 3.31 1.78 -17.38
N CYS A 92 2.42 2.45 -16.66
CA CYS A 92 2.37 2.41 -15.20
C CYS A 92 1.66 1.12 -14.74
N SER A 93 2.43 0.20 -14.17
CA SER A 93 1.89 -1.09 -13.75
C SER A 93 1.12 -1.02 -12.44
N ARG A 94 1.49 -0.09 -11.55
CA ARG A 94 0.85 0.07 -10.22
C ARG A 94 0.97 1.50 -9.73
N ILE A 95 -0.07 1.97 -9.05
CA ILE A 95 -0.15 3.31 -8.48
C ILE A 95 -0.49 3.23 -7.01
N SER A 96 0.23 3.99 -6.20
CA SER A 96 -0.12 4.32 -4.83
C SER A 96 0.19 5.79 -4.59
N PHE A 97 -0.47 6.39 -3.62
CA PHE A 97 -0.21 7.78 -3.29
C PHE A 97 -0.38 8.05 -1.80
N PHE A 98 0.12 9.17 -1.36
CA PHE A 98 -0.18 9.76 -0.06
C PHE A 98 -0.20 11.29 -0.19
N THR A 99 -0.80 11.94 0.76
CA THR A 99 -0.84 13.41 0.84
C THR A 99 -0.65 13.85 2.28
N ASP A 100 0.05 14.94 2.46
CA ASP A 100 0.20 15.67 3.73
C ASP A 100 -0.86 16.78 3.89
N GLY A 101 -1.73 16.97 2.87
CA GLY A 101 -2.74 18.00 2.80
C GLY A 101 -2.39 19.14 1.86
N GLU A 102 -1.11 19.46 1.67
CA GLU A 102 -0.63 20.51 0.76
C GLU A 102 -0.04 19.92 -0.52
N SER A 103 0.63 18.78 -0.41
CA SER A 103 1.29 18.10 -1.51
C SER A 103 0.66 16.73 -1.76
N VAL A 104 0.74 16.28 -3.00
CA VAL A 104 0.39 14.91 -3.39
C VAL A 104 1.65 14.22 -3.85
N HIS A 105 1.95 13.08 -3.25
CA HIS A 105 3.10 12.26 -3.58
C HIS A 105 2.62 10.97 -4.23
N LEU A 106 3.03 10.74 -5.45
CA LEU A 106 2.64 9.60 -6.25
C LEU A 106 3.78 8.61 -6.33
N LEU A 107 3.54 7.36 -5.88
CA LEU A 107 4.41 6.24 -6.13
C LEU A 107 3.83 5.40 -7.27
N TYR A 108 4.67 5.05 -8.21
CA TYR A 108 4.29 4.20 -9.34
C TYR A 108 5.47 3.36 -9.81
N SER A 109 5.16 2.23 -10.40
CA SER A 109 6.18 1.36 -10.99
C SER A 109 5.97 1.19 -12.49
N ILE A 110 7.08 1.07 -13.20
CA ILE A 110 7.12 0.82 -14.64
C ILE A 110 7.85 -0.49 -14.86
N LYS A 111 7.25 -1.39 -15.66
CA LYS A 111 7.87 -2.67 -16.01
C LYS A 111 9.13 -2.44 -16.81
N ASN A 112 10.19 -3.12 -16.45
CA ASN A 112 11.42 -3.16 -17.23
C ASN A 112 11.27 -4.18 -18.36
N ILE A 113 11.46 -3.76 -19.61
CA ILE A 113 11.16 -4.54 -20.81
C ILE A 113 11.93 -5.87 -20.86
N ASN A 114 13.16 -5.89 -20.33
CA ASN A 114 14.09 -7.02 -20.45
C ASN A 114 14.30 -7.80 -19.13
N SER A 115 13.47 -7.59 -18.13
CA SER A 115 13.62 -8.26 -16.84
C SER A 115 12.28 -8.45 -16.13
N ASN A 116 12.25 -9.38 -15.16
CA ASN A 116 11.09 -9.55 -14.28
C ASN A 116 11.02 -8.50 -13.15
N THR A 117 11.69 -7.36 -13.32
CA THR A 117 11.70 -6.26 -12.36
C THR A 117 10.87 -5.09 -12.85
N GLU A 118 10.53 -4.23 -11.92
CA GLU A 118 9.90 -2.94 -12.19
C GLU A 118 10.78 -1.84 -11.60
N SER A 119 10.86 -0.70 -12.26
CA SER A 119 11.48 0.50 -11.69
C SER A 119 10.44 1.28 -10.90
N LEU A 120 10.67 1.47 -9.60
CA LEU A 120 9.81 2.23 -8.70
C LEU A 120 10.23 3.71 -8.70
N PHE A 121 9.27 4.58 -8.92
CA PHE A 121 9.45 6.03 -8.92
C PHE A 121 8.54 6.70 -7.89
N ILE A 122 8.99 7.85 -7.41
CA ILE A 122 8.16 8.82 -6.69
C ILE A 122 8.15 10.14 -7.43
N ARG A 123 6.99 10.78 -7.50
CA ARG A 123 6.80 12.11 -8.06
C ARG A 123 5.91 12.92 -7.12
N SER A 124 6.30 14.14 -6.83
CA SER A 124 5.57 15.03 -5.93
C SER A 124 4.89 16.15 -6.73
N MET A 125 3.70 16.51 -6.30
CA MET A 125 2.98 17.68 -6.81
C MET A 125 2.85 18.70 -5.69
N LYS A 126 3.42 19.90 -5.90
CA LYS A 126 3.32 21.04 -5.00
C LYS A 126 2.71 22.23 -5.76
N LYS A 127 1.72 22.89 -5.18
CA LYS A 127 1.04 24.05 -5.81
C LYS A 127 0.62 23.76 -7.27
N ASP A 128 0.01 22.58 -7.49
CA ASP A 128 -0.47 22.08 -8.79
C ASP A 128 0.62 21.89 -9.87
N LYS A 129 1.90 21.88 -9.48
CA LYS A 129 3.02 21.58 -10.39
C LYS A 129 3.71 20.29 -9.99
N TRP A 130 3.90 19.40 -10.96
CA TRP A 130 4.64 18.17 -10.76
C TRP A 130 6.14 18.42 -10.79
N GLU A 131 6.84 17.92 -9.77
CA GLU A 131 8.29 17.80 -9.78
C GLU A 131 8.73 16.69 -10.74
N GLN A 132 10.02 16.65 -11.07
CA GLN A 132 10.58 15.53 -11.84
C GLN A 132 10.52 14.23 -11.05
N PRO A 133 10.22 13.10 -11.72
CA PRO A 133 10.22 11.81 -11.05
C PRO A 133 11.60 11.46 -10.49
N LYS A 134 11.62 10.94 -9.26
CA LYS A 134 12.84 10.40 -8.64
C LYS A 134 12.74 8.88 -8.59
N LYS A 135 13.76 8.17 -9.07
CA LYS A 135 13.84 6.71 -8.96
C LYS A 135 14.10 6.32 -7.50
N VAL A 136 13.25 5.46 -6.96
CA VAL A 136 13.42 4.90 -5.62
C VAL A 136 14.32 3.67 -5.67
N SER A 137 14.01 2.71 -6.54
CA SER A 137 14.75 1.46 -6.72
C SER A 137 14.27 0.68 -7.94
N ASP A 138 15.01 -0.35 -8.32
CA ASP A 138 14.45 -1.48 -9.06
C ASP A 138 13.87 -2.46 -8.04
N ILE A 139 12.69 -2.98 -8.33
CA ILE A 139 11.92 -3.82 -7.42
C ILE A 139 11.53 -5.13 -8.10
N MET A 140 11.39 -6.18 -7.31
CA MET A 140 10.72 -7.41 -7.71
C MET A 140 9.27 -7.32 -7.21
N PRO A 141 8.28 -7.24 -8.10
CA PRO A 141 6.90 -7.08 -7.67
C PRO A 141 6.40 -8.32 -6.93
N PHE A 142 5.69 -8.11 -5.83
CA PHE A 142 4.78 -9.11 -5.30
C PHE A 142 3.52 -9.15 -6.15
N PRO A 143 2.85 -10.31 -6.27
CA PRO A 143 1.61 -10.38 -7.02
C PRO A 143 0.54 -9.39 -6.58
N ASN A 144 0.46 -9.14 -5.25
CA ASN A 144 -0.60 -8.34 -4.66
C ASN A 144 -0.16 -6.92 -4.26
N THR A 145 1.07 -6.75 -3.77
CA THR A 145 1.54 -5.45 -3.25
C THR A 145 3.05 -5.31 -3.43
N PRO A 146 3.52 -4.57 -4.44
CA PRO A 146 4.94 -4.49 -4.76
C PRO A 146 5.74 -3.60 -3.80
N TYR A 147 5.07 -2.67 -3.15
CA TYR A 147 5.66 -1.72 -2.21
C TYR A 147 4.60 -1.24 -1.22
N PHE A 148 5.07 -0.71 -0.10
CA PHE A 148 4.26 -0.18 0.98
C PHE A 148 4.74 1.21 1.36
N ILE A 149 3.83 1.99 1.93
CA ILE A 149 4.14 3.31 2.49
C ILE A 149 3.79 3.25 3.97
N GLY A 150 4.75 3.60 4.80
CA GLY A 150 4.54 3.80 6.23
C GLY A 150 4.84 5.25 6.61
N ARG A 151 3.96 5.88 7.38
CA ARG A 151 4.21 7.21 7.92
C ARG A 151 5.08 7.06 9.17
N GLU A 152 6.26 7.66 9.16
CA GLU A 152 7.17 7.66 10.30
C GLU A 152 6.79 8.76 11.29
N ASN A 153 6.65 9.99 10.78
CA ASN A 153 6.13 11.15 11.50
C ASN A 153 5.48 12.11 10.49
N ASN A 154 5.17 13.34 10.89
CA ASN A 154 4.52 14.31 10.01
C ASN A 154 5.35 14.66 8.78
N ASP A 155 6.68 14.65 8.89
CA ASP A 155 7.60 15.13 7.88
C ASP A 155 8.33 14.00 7.14
N LYS A 156 8.17 12.74 7.59
CA LYS A 156 8.88 11.59 7.01
C LYS A 156 7.98 10.41 6.76
N ILE A 157 8.20 9.79 5.62
CA ILE A 157 7.61 8.51 5.26
C ILE A 157 8.69 7.48 4.97
N LYS A 158 8.38 6.21 5.19
CA LYS A 158 9.17 5.07 4.76
C LYS A 158 8.50 4.41 3.55
N ILE A 159 9.29 4.20 2.51
CA ILE A 159 8.88 3.46 1.31
C ILE A 159 9.55 2.10 1.39
N TYR A 160 8.75 1.06 1.58
CA TYR A 160 9.19 -0.32 1.69
C TYR A 160 9.01 -1.03 0.35
N TYR A 161 10.01 -1.75 -0.10
CA TYR A 161 9.97 -2.43 -1.40
C TYR A 161 10.81 -3.71 -1.39
N ARG A 162 10.42 -4.65 -2.23
CA ARG A 162 11.09 -5.93 -2.40
C ARG A 162 12.11 -5.84 -3.53
N ILE A 163 13.33 -6.31 -3.30
CA ILE A 163 14.39 -6.40 -4.31
C ILE A 163 14.66 -7.83 -4.77
N SER A 164 14.31 -8.82 -3.96
CA SER A 164 14.35 -10.26 -4.27
C SER A 164 13.28 -10.99 -3.48
N ASP A 165 13.08 -12.26 -3.76
CA ASP A 165 12.15 -13.10 -3.00
C ASP A 165 12.49 -13.24 -1.50
N LYS A 166 13.71 -12.88 -1.10
CA LYS A 166 14.24 -12.98 0.28
C LYS A 166 14.57 -11.63 0.91
N THR A 167 14.53 -10.53 0.15
CA THR A 167 15.06 -9.25 0.64
C THR A 167 14.09 -8.11 0.42
N ILE A 168 13.77 -7.43 1.52
CA ILE A 168 12.97 -6.22 1.53
C ILE A 168 13.84 -5.10 2.07
N LYS A 169 13.81 -3.98 1.37
CA LYS A 169 14.48 -2.75 1.75
C LYS A 169 13.49 -1.63 2.01
N TYR A 170 13.97 -0.55 2.58
CA TYR A 170 13.23 0.70 2.67
C TYR A 170 14.15 1.90 2.44
N ARG A 171 13.54 3.01 2.11
CA ARG A 171 14.12 4.37 2.12
C ARG A 171 13.19 5.29 2.87
N SER A 172 13.74 6.24 3.62
CA SER A 172 12.98 7.33 4.21
C SER A 172 13.00 8.53 3.26
N LEU A 173 11.84 9.12 3.03
CA LEU A 173 11.67 10.37 2.28
C LEU A 173 11.28 11.46 3.26
N ASN A 174 12.06 12.54 3.28
CA ASN A 174 11.69 13.78 3.98
C ASN A 174 10.75 14.58 3.07
N LEU A 175 9.56 14.90 3.54
CA LEU A 175 8.51 15.59 2.78
C LEU A 175 8.80 17.08 2.60
N CYS A 176 9.54 17.69 3.54
CA CYS A 176 9.85 19.13 3.49
C CYS A 176 10.82 19.45 2.34
N ASP A 177 11.91 18.71 2.24
CA ASP A 177 13.00 18.98 1.27
C ASP A 177 13.03 17.96 0.11
N GLY A 178 12.24 16.89 0.19
CA GLY A 178 12.18 15.84 -0.82
C GLY A 178 13.44 14.97 -0.88
N ASN A 179 14.29 15.01 0.15
CA ASN A 179 15.50 14.19 0.23
C ASN A 179 15.15 12.76 0.63
N MET A 180 15.83 11.81 -0.01
CA MET A 180 15.64 10.39 0.22
C MET A 180 16.93 9.79 0.78
N THR A 181 16.81 8.99 1.86
CA THR A 181 17.96 8.30 2.46
C THR A 181 18.50 7.20 1.54
N GLU A 182 19.68 6.72 1.85
CA GLU A 182 20.18 5.48 1.27
C GLU A 182 19.25 4.29 1.60
N ALA A 183 19.34 3.24 0.78
CA ALA A 183 18.51 2.05 0.94
C ALA A 183 19.00 1.19 2.12
N GLU A 184 18.12 0.94 3.07
CA GLU A 184 18.39 0.12 4.24
C GLU A 184 17.68 -1.23 4.16
N ASN A 185 18.29 -2.27 4.73
CA ASN A 185 17.66 -3.58 4.81
C ASN A 185 16.62 -3.61 5.94
N LEU A 186 15.37 -3.86 5.57
CA LEU A 186 14.29 -4.13 6.53
C LEU A 186 14.29 -5.61 6.94
N LEU A 187 14.34 -6.48 5.94
CA LEU A 187 14.21 -7.92 6.10
C LEU A 187 15.15 -8.64 5.12
N ALA A 188 15.93 -9.56 5.65
CA ALA A 188 16.63 -10.57 4.87
C ALA A 188 16.28 -11.94 5.48
N THR A 189 15.77 -12.87 4.66
CA THR A 189 15.26 -14.17 5.10
C THR A 189 16.01 -15.30 4.41
N SER A 190 16.09 -16.46 5.08
CA SER A 190 16.62 -17.68 4.47
C SER A 190 15.65 -18.33 3.49
N MET A 191 14.34 -18.17 3.75
CA MET A 191 13.25 -18.70 2.90
C MET A 191 12.63 -17.60 2.06
N PRO A 192 12.13 -17.92 0.86
CA PRO A 192 11.36 -16.98 0.05
C PRO A 192 10.15 -16.42 0.80
N CYS A 193 9.98 -15.11 0.74
CA CYS A 193 8.83 -14.41 1.28
C CYS A 193 7.84 -14.13 0.15
N TYR A 194 6.62 -14.62 0.22
CA TYR A 194 5.64 -14.47 -0.86
C TYR A 194 4.47 -13.54 -0.55
N ASP A 195 4.26 -13.24 0.74
CA ASP A 195 3.34 -12.18 1.15
C ASP A 195 3.84 -11.48 2.40
N ILE A 196 3.49 -10.20 2.54
CA ILE A 196 3.97 -9.36 3.63
C ILE A 196 2.96 -8.26 3.95
N SER A 197 2.84 -7.97 5.24
CA SER A 197 2.13 -6.81 5.76
C SER A 197 3.05 -6.03 6.69
N ILE A 198 3.13 -4.72 6.49
CA ILE A 198 3.98 -3.81 7.27
C ILE A 198 3.10 -2.74 7.90
N LEU A 199 3.26 -2.54 9.19
CA LEU A 199 2.63 -1.47 9.96
C LEU A 199 3.70 -0.64 10.64
N THR A 200 3.71 0.67 10.40
CA THR A 200 4.63 1.62 11.06
C THR A 200 3.83 2.49 12.02
N LYS A 201 4.30 2.61 13.24
CA LYS A 201 3.70 3.45 14.29
C LYS A 201 4.80 3.92 15.24
N ASN A 202 4.93 5.24 15.45
CA ASN A 202 5.84 5.85 16.43
C ASN A 202 7.28 5.30 16.34
N ASP A 203 7.89 5.33 15.15
CA ASP A 203 9.24 4.80 14.86
C ASP A 203 9.41 3.28 15.05
N GLU A 204 8.32 2.58 15.35
CA GLU A 204 8.29 1.13 15.39
C GLU A 204 7.72 0.59 14.07
N SER A 205 8.41 -0.37 13.46
CA SER A 205 7.91 -1.11 12.32
C SER A 205 7.58 -2.53 12.74
N HIS A 206 6.36 -2.94 12.48
CA HIS A 206 5.86 -4.28 12.72
C HIS A 206 5.69 -4.97 11.37
N ILE A 207 6.27 -6.14 11.22
CA ILE A 207 6.32 -6.88 9.97
C ILE A 207 5.71 -8.25 10.22
N LEU A 208 4.72 -8.60 9.43
CA LEU A 208 4.14 -9.92 9.35
C LEU A 208 4.38 -10.45 7.93
N TYR A 209 4.98 -11.62 7.80
CA TYR A 209 5.26 -12.17 6.48
C TYR A 209 5.06 -13.68 6.43
N LEU A 210 4.69 -14.15 5.26
CA LEU A 210 4.60 -15.56 4.92
C LEU A 210 5.88 -15.98 4.20
N ALA A 211 6.60 -16.89 4.81
CA ALA A 211 7.78 -17.53 4.23
C ALA A 211 7.46 -18.94 3.78
N GLN A 212 7.94 -19.32 2.60
CA GLN A 212 7.68 -20.63 2.02
C GLN A 212 8.89 -21.53 2.13
N GLY A 213 8.77 -22.57 2.92
CA GLY A 213 9.73 -23.67 2.96
C GLY A 213 9.41 -24.75 1.92
N MET A 214 10.22 -25.79 1.87
CA MET A 214 10.05 -26.89 0.93
C MET A 214 8.76 -27.72 1.19
N TYR A 215 8.37 -27.89 2.45
CA TYR A 215 7.26 -28.73 2.88
C TYR A 215 6.18 -27.97 3.66
N SER A 216 6.49 -26.82 4.18
CA SER A 216 5.56 -26.00 4.97
C SER A 216 5.78 -24.52 4.71
N SER A 217 4.75 -23.73 4.98
CA SER A 217 4.83 -22.27 5.05
C SER A 217 4.86 -21.83 6.50
N GLN A 218 5.52 -20.73 6.78
CA GLN A 218 5.58 -20.15 8.11
C GLN A 218 5.04 -18.72 8.10
N LEU A 219 4.15 -18.39 9.03
CA LEU A 219 3.77 -17.03 9.32
C LEU A 219 4.69 -16.48 10.40
N ILE A 220 5.45 -15.47 10.06
CA ILE A 220 6.52 -14.96 10.92
C ILE A 220 6.25 -13.49 11.23
N TYR A 221 6.34 -13.15 12.50
CA TYR A 221 6.29 -11.77 12.98
C TYR A 221 7.70 -11.29 13.36
N LYS A 222 8.02 -10.05 12.98
CA LYS A 222 9.25 -9.35 13.34
C LYS A 222 8.93 -7.89 13.67
N GLY A 223 9.52 -7.38 14.75
CA GLY A 223 9.45 -5.97 15.13
C GLY A 223 10.79 -5.28 14.90
N ILE A 224 10.75 -3.98 14.63
CA ILE A 224 11.92 -3.09 14.62
C ILE A 224 11.54 -1.87 15.44
N LYS A 225 12.32 -1.60 16.49
CA LYS A 225 12.11 -0.46 17.39
C LYS A 225 13.39 0.35 17.49
N SER A 226 13.33 1.65 17.17
CA SER A 226 14.48 2.57 17.22
C SER A 226 15.71 2.00 16.50
N GLY A 227 15.53 1.41 15.31
CA GLY A 227 16.59 0.77 14.53
C GLY A 227 17.06 -0.60 15.05
N ARG A 228 16.62 -1.03 16.24
CA ARG A 228 16.97 -2.36 16.79
C ARG A 228 15.96 -3.40 16.34
N GLN A 229 16.46 -4.48 15.78
CA GLN A 229 15.62 -5.60 15.36
C GLN A 229 15.20 -6.43 16.58
N ILE A 230 13.90 -6.66 16.72
CA ILE A 230 13.37 -7.65 17.66
C ILE A 230 13.45 -9.01 16.96
N LYS A 231 13.84 -10.05 17.70
CA LYS A 231 13.97 -11.41 17.19
C LYS A 231 12.68 -11.85 16.50
N ALA A 232 12.81 -12.37 15.29
CA ALA A 232 11.69 -12.93 14.55
C ALA A 232 11.07 -14.12 15.32
N ARG A 233 9.74 -14.23 15.29
CA ARG A 233 8.97 -15.30 15.92
C ARG A 233 8.08 -15.96 14.87
N VAL A 234 8.19 -17.26 14.74
CA VAL A 234 7.21 -18.07 14.03
C VAL A 234 5.95 -18.11 14.88
N ILE A 235 4.84 -17.59 14.37
CA ILE A 235 3.56 -17.58 15.06
C ILE A 235 2.62 -18.67 14.55
N TRP A 236 2.92 -19.21 13.38
CA TRP A 236 2.19 -20.32 12.81
C TRP A 236 3.06 -21.05 11.76
N GLU A 237 2.87 -22.37 11.64
CA GLU A 237 3.49 -23.21 10.64
C GLU A 237 2.49 -24.25 10.12
N GLY A 238 2.50 -24.51 8.82
CA GLY A 238 1.62 -25.49 8.18
C GLY A 238 1.60 -25.34 6.67
N GLN A 239 0.66 -26.02 6.01
CA GLN A 239 0.45 -25.85 4.58
C GLN A 239 -0.48 -24.66 4.34
N LEU A 240 0.04 -23.61 3.72
CA LEU A 240 -0.69 -22.39 3.44
C LEU A 240 -0.49 -21.91 2.02
N SER A 241 -1.60 -21.60 1.36
CA SER A 241 -1.65 -20.62 0.29
C SER A 241 -2.62 -19.52 0.75
N GLY A 242 -2.12 -18.32 1.00
CA GLY A 242 -2.99 -17.26 1.49
C GLY A 242 -2.27 -15.93 1.63
N SER A 243 -2.95 -14.98 2.20
CA SER A 243 -2.43 -13.64 2.49
C SER A 243 -2.42 -13.37 3.99
N CYS A 244 -1.48 -12.53 4.42
CA CYS A 244 -1.39 -12.07 5.79
C CYS A 244 -1.66 -10.57 5.89
N LEU A 245 -2.29 -10.15 6.99
CA LEU A 245 -2.56 -8.76 7.28
C LEU A 245 -2.23 -8.46 8.73
N LEU A 246 -1.48 -7.39 8.96
CA LEU A 246 -1.20 -6.83 10.27
C LEU A 246 -1.98 -5.53 10.45
N PHE A 247 -2.66 -5.37 11.55
CA PHE A 247 -3.36 -4.13 11.88
C PHE A 247 -3.30 -3.82 13.38
N CYS A 248 -3.49 -2.56 13.72
CA CYS A 248 -3.53 -2.09 15.11
C CYS A 248 -4.94 -1.60 15.45
N ASN A 249 -5.48 -2.08 16.56
CA ASN A 249 -6.74 -1.58 17.11
C ASN A 249 -6.59 -1.36 18.61
N ASN A 250 -6.96 -0.17 19.10
CA ASN A 250 -6.84 0.24 20.51
C ASN A 250 -5.45 -0.05 21.12
N GLY A 251 -4.38 0.23 20.38
CA GLY A 251 -3.00 -0.02 20.81
C GLY A 251 -2.54 -1.45 20.75
N ARG A 252 -3.40 -2.41 20.43
CA ARG A 252 -3.07 -3.83 20.29
C ARG A 252 -2.83 -4.17 18.83
N LEU A 253 -1.81 -5.01 18.59
CA LEU A 253 -1.50 -5.57 17.29
C LEU A 253 -2.29 -6.85 17.07
N TYR A 254 -2.86 -6.98 15.89
CA TYR A 254 -3.59 -8.16 15.44
C TYR A 254 -2.99 -8.64 14.12
N ALA A 255 -2.81 -9.95 14.02
CA ALA A 255 -2.44 -10.63 12.79
C ALA A 255 -3.66 -11.39 12.28
N LEU A 256 -4.05 -11.15 11.04
CA LEU A 256 -5.02 -11.94 10.31
C LEU A 256 -4.30 -12.75 9.25
N MET A 257 -4.72 -13.98 9.13
CA MET A 257 -4.27 -14.89 8.09
C MET A 257 -5.49 -15.38 7.32
N TYR A 258 -5.48 -15.17 6.03
CA TYR A 258 -6.52 -15.69 5.15
C TYR A 258 -6.08 -17.06 4.63
N LEU A 259 -6.83 -18.08 4.99
CA LEU A 259 -6.64 -19.44 4.49
C LEU A 259 -7.51 -19.63 3.26
N SER A 260 -6.91 -19.88 2.11
CA SER A 260 -7.65 -20.41 0.98
C SER A 260 -7.97 -21.87 1.30
N LEU A 261 -9.21 -22.16 1.65
CA LEU A 261 -9.72 -23.53 1.72
C LEU A 261 -9.79 -24.05 0.29
N ILE A 262 -8.79 -24.84 -0.10
CA ILE A 262 -8.93 -25.70 -1.27
C ILE A 262 -9.85 -26.84 -0.81
N HIS A 263 -11.11 -26.79 -1.20
CA HIS A 263 -11.95 -27.98 -1.12
C HIS A 263 -11.39 -29.02 -2.09
N ILE A 264 -10.85 -30.09 -1.53
CA ILE A 264 -10.52 -31.31 -2.26
C ILE A 264 -11.80 -32.09 -2.50
#